data_177c9130663459b7ccc71f75967e688d
#
_entry.id   177c9130663459b7ccc71f75967e688d
#
_cell.length_a   1.000
_cell.length_b   1.000
_cell.length_c   1.000
_cell.angle_alpha   90.00
_cell.angle_beta   90.00
_cell.angle_gamma   90.00
#
_symmetry.space_group_name_H-M   'P 1'
#
loop_
_entity.id
_entity.type
_entity.pdbx_description
1 polymer ?
#
loop_
_entity_poly.entity_id
_entity_poly.type
_entity_poly.pdbx_seq_one_letter_code
_entity_poly.pdbx_strand_id
1 'polypeptide(L)'
;SASVGGHPTYLKTLDSRTLGIAGGSMIGKEGDKLQVGPRSAHLAGFPYCSFAEPQKLEGELKVVEVKPIADDPPYFVIENEKGERTSPTTTCASNLLGYIKPGDYSAGNVDGVKRAFEALAQHLGKSSAEEVAKDVLSAAADKVLPTIKTLIKEYGVGDRTIKILGGGGGAGAIVPIVAEKLDFPFEIAERAEVISAI
;
A
#
# COMPACT_ATOMS: atom_id res chain seq x y z
N SER A 1 5.49 -15.62 25.70
CA SER A 1 4.37 -14.97 26.40
C SER A 1 4.05 -13.66 25.70
N ALA A 2 2.78 -13.43 25.40
CA ALA A 2 2.33 -12.17 24.81
C ALA A 2 2.27 -11.08 25.89
N SER A 3 2.47 -9.83 25.48
CA SER A 3 2.29 -8.65 26.33
C SER A 3 1.08 -7.87 25.85
N VAL A 4 0.21 -7.47 26.77
CA VAL A 4 -0.95 -6.60 26.48
C VAL A 4 -0.82 -5.35 27.33
N GLY A 5 -0.79 -4.18 26.68
CA GLY A 5 -0.62 -2.90 27.38
C GLY A 5 0.68 -2.80 28.19
N GLY A 6 1.75 -3.48 27.76
CA GLY A 6 3.03 -3.54 28.47
C GLY A 6 3.13 -4.57 29.62
N HIS A 7 2.04 -5.28 29.91
CA HIS A 7 2.01 -6.31 30.96
C HIS A 7 2.18 -7.73 30.35
N PRO A 8 3.14 -8.55 30.83
CA PRO A 8 3.30 -9.92 30.36
C PRO A 8 2.06 -10.74 30.70
N THR A 9 1.59 -11.54 29.74
CA THR A 9 0.46 -12.46 29.93
C THR A 9 0.94 -13.90 29.79
N TYR A 10 0.25 -14.84 30.46
CA TYR A 10 0.52 -16.27 30.33
C TYR A 10 -0.15 -16.89 29.08
N LEU A 11 -0.84 -16.08 28.28
CA LEU A 11 -1.48 -16.56 27.06
C LEU A 11 -0.42 -16.81 25.98
N LYS A 12 -0.46 -17.98 25.38
CA LYS A 12 0.30 -18.31 24.16
C LYS A 12 -0.48 -17.74 22.97
N THR A 13 -0.12 -16.56 22.51
CA THR A 13 -0.69 -15.95 21.30
C THR A 13 0.42 -15.59 20.32
N LEU A 14 0.06 -15.36 19.07
CA LEU A 14 0.96 -14.74 18.11
C LEU A 14 1.24 -13.30 18.57
N ASP A 15 2.49 -12.87 18.50
CA ASP A 15 2.81 -11.45 18.67
C ASP A 15 2.34 -10.69 17.42
N SER A 16 1.58 -9.62 17.63
CA SER A 16 1.03 -8.82 16.53
C SER A 16 1.39 -7.34 16.70
N ARG A 17 1.81 -6.74 15.62
CA ARG A 17 2.09 -5.30 15.52
C ARG A 17 1.18 -4.71 14.44
N THR A 18 0.36 -3.75 14.81
CA THR A 18 -0.54 -3.07 13.86
C THR A 18 0.12 -1.81 13.33
N LEU A 19 0.13 -1.66 12.02
CA LEU A 19 0.65 -0.49 11.32
C LEU A 19 -0.44 0.13 10.45
N GLY A 20 -0.44 1.46 10.37
CA GLY A 20 -1.39 2.20 9.52
C GLY A 20 -0.99 2.17 8.04
N ILE A 21 -0.82 0.97 7.47
CA ILE A 21 -0.47 0.75 6.08
C ILE A 21 -1.16 -0.49 5.54
N ALA A 22 -1.75 -0.40 4.36
CA ALA A 22 -2.41 -1.50 3.66
C ALA A 22 -2.46 -1.21 2.15
N GLY A 23 -2.98 -2.15 1.36
CA GLY A 23 -3.17 -1.98 -0.08
C GLY A 23 -3.99 -0.74 -0.48
N GLY A 24 -4.96 -0.36 0.34
CA GLY A 24 -5.81 0.82 0.15
C GLY A 24 -5.27 2.13 0.73
N SER A 25 -4.04 2.17 1.22
CA SER A 25 -3.47 3.39 1.78
C SER A 25 -3.35 4.49 0.74
N MET A 26 -3.88 5.67 1.08
CA MET A 26 -3.80 6.87 0.25
C MET A 26 -2.36 7.40 0.20
N ILE A 27 -2.05 8.06 -0.89
CA ILE A 27 -0.74 8.66 -1.15
C ILE A 27 -0.85 10.15 -0.92
N GLY A 28 0.10 10.73 -0.21
CA GLY A 28 0.21 12.16 0.01
C GLY A 28 1.68 12.60 -0.01
N LYS A 29 1.93 13.79 0.48
CA LYS A 29 3.26 14.38 0.55
C LYS A 29 3.47 15.05 1.90
N GLU A 30 4.63 14.83 2.48
CA GLU A 30 5.12 15.55 3.66
C GLU A 30 6.48 16.16 3.35
N GLY A 31 6.52 17.49 3.21
CA GLY A 31 7.67 18.17 2.64
C GLY A 31 7.93 17.69 1.20
N ASP A 32 9.15 17.22 0.92
CA ASP A 32 9.53 16.68 -0.39
C ASP A 32 9.41 15.15 -0.49
N LYS A 33 8.92 14.47 0.55
CA LYS A 33 8.80 13.02 0.58
C LYS A 33 7.36 12.58 0.36
N LEU A 34 7.20 11.51 -0.42
CA LEU A 34 5.93 10.83 -0.49
C LEU A 34 5.57 10.18 0.85
N GLN A 35 4.32 10.33 1.24
CA GLN A 35 3.72 9.71 2.41
C GLN A 35 2.65 8.73 1.97
N VAL A 36 2.57 7.56 2.61
CA VAL A 36 1.58 6.53 2.34
C VAL A 36 0.82 6.21 3.61
N GLY A 37 -0.52 6.30 3.55
CA GLY A 37 -1.38 6.13 4.73
C GLY A 37 -1.14 7.19 5.84
N PRO A 38 -1.75 7.03 7.01
CA PRO A 38 -2.54 5.88 7.44
C PRO A 38 -3.96 5.83 6.85
N ARG A 39 -4.45 6.87 6.18
CA ARG A 39 -5.80 6.93 5.64
C ARG A 39 -6.01 5.89 4.53
N SER A 40 -7.13 5.16 4.61
CA SER A 40 -7.60 4.27 3.54
C SER A 40 -8.50 5.03 2.57
N ALA A 41 -8.27 4.87 1.27
CA ALA A 41 -9.08 5.48 0.23
C ALA A 41 -10.55 5.03 0.32
N HIS A 42 -10.79 3.74 0.60
CA HIS A 42 -12.15 3.21 0.76
C HIS A 42 -12.89 3.90 1.91
N LEU A 43 -12.25 4.03 3.07
CA LEU A 43 -12.84 4.70 4.24
C LEU A 43 -13.02 6.20 4.01
N ALA A 44 -12.22 6.80 3.16
CA ALA A 44 -12.34 8.20 2.74
C ALA A 44 -13.39 8.43 1.64
N GLY A 45 -14.04 7.36 1.15
CA GLY A 45 -15.08 7.44 0.13
C GLY A 45 -14.56 7.56 -1.31
N PHE A 46 -13.27 7.25 -1.55
CA PHE A 46 -12.68 7.29 -2.88
C PHE A 46 -12.46 5.88 -3.43
N PRO A 47 -12.98 5.56 -4.63
CA PRO A 47 -12.62 4.32 -5.32
C PRO A 47 -11.12 4.34 -5.68
N TYR A 48 -10.46 3.18 -5.65
CA TYR A 48 -9.08 3.06 -6.09
C TYR A 48 -9.00 3.21 -7.62
N CYS A 49 -7.96 3.84 -8.13
CA CYS A 49 -7.72 3.91 -9.58
C CYS A 49 -7.72 2.52 -10.23
N SER A 50 -7.20 1.48 -9.53
CA SER A 50 -7.20 0.09 -10.03
C SER A 50 -8.59 -0.50 -10.27
N PHE A 51 -9.59 -0.06 -9.51
CA PHE A 51 -10.94 -0.65 -9.52
C PHE A 51 -12.01 0.33 -10.00
N ALA A 52 -11.58 1.53 -10.40
CA ALA A 52 -12.47 2.52 -10.97
C ALA A 52 -12.92 2.09 -12.37
N GLU A 53 -14.12 2.50 -12.74
CA GLU A 53 -14.61 2.38 -14.11
C GLU A 53 -13.63 3.08 -15.07
N PRO A 54 -13.28 2.47 -16.23
CA PRO A 54 -12.28 3.02 -17.15
C PRO A 54 -12.55 4.48 -17.51
N GLN A 55 -13.82 4.87 -17.69
CA GLN A 55 -14.23 6.21 -18.08
C GLN A 55 -13.84 7.29 -17.05
N LYS A 56 -13.65 6.91 -15.77
CA LYS A 56 -13.22 7.85 -14.72
C LYS A 56 -11.75 8.24 -14.85
N LEU A 57 -10.99 7.46 -15.60
CA LEU A 57 -9.56 7.66 -15.82
C LEU A 57 -9.23 7.94 -17.29
N GLU A 58 -10.22 8.44 -18.07
CA GLU A 58 -10.07 8.89 -19.45
C GLU A 58 -10.05 10.41 -19.51
N GLY A 59 -9.56 10.96 -20.65
CA GLY A 59 -9.46 12.41 -20.86
C GLY A 59 -8.36 13.07 -20.06
N GLU A 60 -8.52 14.37 -19.79
CA GLU A 60 -7.59 15.14 -18.96
C GLU A 60 -7.80 14.79 -17.48
N LEU A 61 -6.71 14.44 -16.81
CA LEU A 61 -6.70 14.09 -15.39
C LEU A 61 -5.93 15.14 -14.59
N LYS A 62 -6.50 15.56 -13.47
CA LYS A 62 -5.89 16.52 -12.53
C LYS A 62 -5.59 15.85 -11.20
N VAL A 63 -4.48 16.22 -10.59
CA VAL A 63 -4.19 15.88 -9.20
C VAL A 63 -4.77 16.94 -8.28
N VAL A 64 -5.59 16.53 -7.33
CA VAL A 64 -6.19 17.38 -6.32
C VAL A 64 -5.78 16.90 -4.94
N GLU A 65 -5.42 17.83 -4.07
CA GLU A 65 -5.15 17.53 -2.67
C GLU A 65 -6.44 17.56 -1.86
N VAL A 66 -6.66 16.52 -1.05
CA VAL A 66 -7.82 16.41 -0.17
C VAL A 66 -7.40 16.07 1.25
N LYS A 67 -8.17 16.53 2.22
CA LYS A 67 -8.09 16.12 3.62
C LYS A 67 -9.42 15.44 3.98
N PRO A 68 -9.49 14.10 4.00
CA PRO A 68 -10.71 13.38 4.31
C PRO A 68 -11.32 13.75 5.67
N ILE A 69 -10.46 14.02 6.65
CA ILE A 69 -10.85 14.65 7.92
C ILE A 69 -9.90 15.82 8.24
N ALA A 70 -10.32 16.71 9.13
CA ALA A 70 -9.61 17.97 9.40
C ALA A 70 -8.13 17.78 9.82
N ASP A 71 -7.86 16.74 10.61
CA ASP A 71 -6.51 16.45 11.14
C ASP A 71 -5.65 15.58 10.20
N ASP A 72 -6.19 15.15 9.06
CA ASP A 72 -5.41 14.40 8.08
C ASP A 72 -4.36 15.29 7.40
N PRO A 73 -3.20 14.73 7.03
CA PRO A 73 -2.34 15.35 6.04
C PRO A 73 -3.05 15.41 4.68
N PRO A 74 -2.59 16.26 3.76
CA PRO A 74 -3.13 16.26 2.41
C PRO A 74 -2.79 14.96 1.69
N TYR A 75 -3.80 14.39 1.01
CA TYR A 75 -3.67 13.22 0.15
C TYR A 75 -4.03 13.58 -1.29
N PHE A 76 -3.42 12.91 -2.24
CA PHE A 76 -3.69 13.06 -3.66
C PHE A 76 -4.89 12.22 -4.08
N VAL A 77 -5.77 12.84 -4.84
CA VAL A 77 -6.81 12.16 -5.63
C VAL A 77 -6.70 12.61 -7.08
N ILE A 78 -7.12 11.76 -7.99
CA ILE A 78 -7.19 12.04 -9.41
C ILE A 78 -8.60 12.45 -9.74
N GLU A 79 -8.76 13.62 -10.33
CA GLU A 79 -10.05 14.20 -10.75
C GLU A 79 -10.09 14.26 -12.27
N ASN A 80 -11.16 13.78 -12.89
CA ASN A 80 -11.39 13.89 -14.32
C ASN A 80 -12.16 15.19 -14.67
N GLU A 81 -12.39 15.44 -15.97
CA GLU A 81 -13.10 16.63 -16.47
C GLU A 81 -14.53 16.75 -15.94
N LYS A 82 -15.15 15.65 -15.50
CA LYS A 82 -16.51 15.62 -14.93
C LYS A 82 -16.51 15.87 -13.42
N GLY A 83 -15.34 16.06 -12.79
CA GLY A 83 -15.21 16.22 -11.36
C GLY A 83 -15.31 14.91 -10.56
N GLU A 84 -15.28 13.74 -11.23
CA GLU A 84 -15.24 12.44 -10.57
C GLU A 84 -13.84 12.17 -10.03
N ARG A 85 -13.77 11.63 -8.82
CA ARG A 85 -12.51 11.44 -8.10
C ARG A 85 -12.20 9.98 -7.83
N THR A 86 -10.93 9.62 -8.02
CA THR A 86 -10.37 8.31 -7.69
C THR A 86 -9.08 8.49 -6.90
N SER A 87 -8.73 7.51 -6.08
CA SER A 87 -7.50 7.58 -5.28
C SER A 87 -6.42 6.66 -5.82
N PRO A 88 -5.21 7.17 -6.10
CA PRO A 88 -4.04 6.34 -6.22
C PRO A 88 -3.71 5.73 -4.86
N THR A 89 -3.34 4.44 -4.84
CA THR A 89 -3.06 3.67 -3.62
C THR A 89 -1.85 2.77 -3.81
N THR A 90 -1.40 2.13 -2.74
CA THR A 90 -0.34 1.11 -2.83
C THR A 90 -0.74 -0.06 -3.74
N THR A 91 -2.00 -0.49 -3.73
CA THR A 91 -2.51 -1.50 -4.69
C THR A 91 -2.36 -1.03 -6.13
N CYS A 92 -2.64 0.24 -6.41
CA CYS A 92 -2.46 0.81 -7.75
C CYS A 92 -0.98 0.76 -8.18
N ALA A 93 -0.06 1.18 -7.31
CA ALA A 93 1.38 1.12 -7.58
C ALA A 93 1.86 -0.30 -7.86
N SER A 94 1.38 -1.28 -7.10
CA SER A 94 1.74 -2.69 -7.27
C SER A 94 1.17 -3.32 -8.53
N ASN A 95 -0.03 -2.92 -8.96
CA ASN A 95 -0.60 -3.30 -10.27
C ASN A 95 0.27 -2.75 -11.41
N LEU A 96 0.63 -1.45 -11.34
CA LEU A 96 1.44 -0.81 -12.38
C LEU A 96 2.82 -1.45 -12.54
N LEU A 97 3.45 -1.84 -11.43
CA LEU A 97 4.77 -2.47 -11.45
C LEU A 97 4.75 -4.00 -11.64
N GLY A 98 3.56 -4.60 -11.78
CA GLY A 98 3.41 -6.02 -12.06
C GLY A 98 3.71 -6.94 -10.87
N TYR A 99 3.70 -6.43 -9.63
CA TYR A 99 3.74 -7.28 -8.42
C TYR A 99 2.45 -8.06 -8.24
N ILE A 100 1.31 -7.46 -8.61
CA ILE A 100 0.00 -8.14 -8.65
C ILE A 100 -0.17 -8.73 -10.04
N LYS A 101 -0.43 -10.03 -10.12
CA LYS A 101 -0.54 -10.76 -11.39
C LYS A 101 -1.98 -10.77 -11.88
N PRO A 102 -2.21 -10.90 -13.19
CA PRO A 102 -3.55 -11.15 -13.72
C PRO A 102 -4.18 -12.39 -13.05
N GLY A 103 -5.41 -12.23 -12.58
CA GLY A 103 -6.13 -13.27 -11.83
C GLY A 103 -5.99 -13.21 -10.31
N ASP A 104 -5.07 -12.43 -9.78
CA ASP A 104 -5.01 -12.15 -8.34
C ASP A 104 -6.25 -11.35 -7.89
N TYR A 105 -6.66 -11.51 -6.64
CA TYR A 105 -7.81 -10.81 -6.07
C TYR A 105 -7.73 -9.28 -6.22
N SER A 106 -6.52 -8.72 -6.10
CA SER A 106 -6.26 -7.27 -6.19
C SER A 106 -5.87 -6.81 -7.59
N ALA A 107 -5.96 -7.69 -8.61
CA ALA A 107 -5.70 -7.30 -10.00
C ALA A 107 -6.75 -6.29 -10.48
N GLY A 108 -6.30 -5.26 -11.18
CA GLY A 108 -7.14 -4.15 -11.63
C GLY A 108 -6.75 -3.60 -12.99
N ASN A 109 -7.38 -2.49 -13.36
CA ASN A 109 -7.16 -1.80 -14.64
C ASN A 109 -5.79 -1.09 -14.65
N VAL A 110 -4.78 -1.75 -15.22
CA VAL A 110 -3.41 -1.23 -15.29
C VAL A 110 -3.32 0.00 -16.18
N ASP A 111 -4.07 0.08 -17.29
CA ASP A 111 -4.04 1.22 -18.21
C ASP A 111 -4.60 2.50 -17.55
N GLY A 112 -5.69 2.37 -16.81
CA GLY A 112 -6.25 3.47 -16.03
C GLY A 112 -5.30 3.92 -14.91
N VAL A 113 -4.70 2.96 -14.20
CA VAL A 113 -3.68 3.24 -13.19
C VAL A 113 -2.50 3.97 -13.79
N LYS A 114 -2.01 3.55 -14.96
CA LYS A 114 -0.88 4.19 -15.62
C LYS A 114 -1.17 5.67 -15.89
N ARG A 115 -2.33 6.00 -16.47
CA ARG A 115 -2.75 7.40 -16.71
C ARG A 115 -2.82 8.20 -15.41
N ALA A 116 -3.40 7.63 -14.36
CA ALA A 116 -3.46 8.28 -13.04
C ALA A 116 -2.07 8.59 -12.48
N PHE A 117 -1.13 7.65 -12.62
CA PHE A 117 0.24 7.82 -12.16
C PHE A 117 1.08 8.72 -13.08
N GLU A 118 0.76 8.82 -14.37
CA GLU A 118 1.33 9.83 -15.28
C GLU A 118 0.93 11.25 -14.84
N ALA A 119 -0.35 11.47 -14.51
CA ALA A 119 -0.80 12.75 -13.96
C ALA A 119 -0.10 13.07 -12.64
N LEU A 120 0.06 12.06 -11.78
CA LEU A 120 0.77 12.22 -10.51
C LEU A 120 2.27 12.50 -10.72
N ALA A 121 2.91 11.85 -11.69
CA ALA A 121 4.30 12.11 -12.04
C ALA A 121 4.51 13.54 -12.52
N GLN A 122 3.64 14.03 -13.40
CA GLN A 122 3.67 15.41 -13.84
C GLN A 122 3.51 16.39 -12.68
N HIS A 123 2.55 16.16 -11.79
CA HIS A 123 2.31 16.99 -10.60
C HIS A 123 3.50 17.04 -9.65
N LEU A 124 4.21 15.91 -9.49
CA LEU A 124 5.35 15.76 -8.60
C LEU A 124 6.70 16.10 -9.27
N GLY A 125 6.72 16.44 -10.56
CA GLY A 125 7.95 16.70 -11.31
C GLY A 125 8.82 15.44 -11.49
N LYS A 126 8.20 14.27 -11.58
CA LYS A 126 8.85 12.97 -11.78
C LYS A 126 8.89 12.59 -13.25
N SER A 127 9.82 11.70 -13.62
CA SER A 127 10.06 11.34 -15.02
C SER A 127 9.04 10.37 -15.60
N SER A 128 8.41 9.54 -14.77
CA SER A 128 7.45 8.53 -15.22
C SER A 128 6.46 8.07 -14.13
N ALA A 129 5.37 7.45 -14.57
CA ALA A 129 4.42 6.78 -13.69
C ALA A 129 5.08 5.67 -12.85
N GLU A 130 5.97 4.91 -13.47
CA GLU A 130 6.70 3.81 -12.84
C GLU A 130 7.67 4.31 -11.76
N GLU A 131 8.30 5.48 -11.95
CA GLU A 131 9.11 6.12 -10.91
C GLU A 131 8.27 6.43 -9.69
N VAL A 132 7.12 7.09 -9.87
CA VAL A 132 6.21 7.39 -8.77
C VAL A 132 5.72 6.13 -8.07
N ALA A 133 5.38 5.09 -8.83
CA ALA A 133 4.93 3.82 -8.26
C ALA A 133 6.02 3.17 -7.39
N LYS A 134 7.27 3.20 -7.82
CA LYS A 134 8.43 2.72 -7.04
C LYS A 134 8.60 3.53 -5.76
N ASP A 135 8.53 4.86 -5.84
CA ASP A 135 8.65 5.75 -4.68
C ASP A 135 7.53 5.47 -3.67
N VAL A 136 6.29 5.26 -4.13
CA VAL A 136 5.13 4.89 -3.30
C VAL A 136 5.38 3.58 -2.57
N LEU A 137 5.79 2.52 -3.27
CA LEU A 137 6.04 1.22 -2.64
C LEU A 137 7.26 1.27 -1.72
N SER A 138 8.27 2.06 -2.06
CA SER A 138 9.41 2.29 -1.17
C SER A 138 8.97 2.96 0.13
N ALA A 139 8.17 4.03 0.04
CA ALA A 139 7.64 4.72 1.22
C ALA A 139 6.74 3.80 2.07
N ALA A 140 5.95 2.93 1.42
CA ALA A 140 5.13 1.94 2.11
C ALA A 140 6.00 0.92 2.87
N ALA A 141 7.03 0.38 2.23
CA ALA A 141 7.95 -0.57 2.85
C ALA A 141 8.73 0.07 4.01
N ASP A 142 9.17 1.32 3.86
CA ASP A 142 9.91 2.02 4.90
C ASP A 142 9.11 2.20 6.21
N LYS A 143 7.78 2.19 6.14
CA LYS A 143 6.92 2.15 7.34
C LYS A 143 6.88 0.78 8.00
N VAL A 144 7.05 -0.30 7.25
CA VAL A 144 6.93 -1.68 7.74
C VAL A 144 8.27 -2.20 8.26
N LEU A 145 9.35 -1.88 7.57
CA LEU A 145 10.69 -2.41 7.84
C LEU A 145 11.18 -2.25 9.30
N PRO A 146 11.01 -1.09 9.97
CA PRO A 146 11.47 -0.95 11.35
C PRO A 146 10.80 -1.95 12.29
N THR A 147 9.50 -2.20 12.10
CA THR A 147 8.75 -3.15 12.92
C THR A 147 9.24 -4.58 12.71
N ILE A 148 9.45 -4.99 11.45
CA ILE A 148 9.98 -6.33 11.14
C ILE A 148 11.38 -6.50 11.74
N LYS A 149 12.28 -5.53 11.56
CA LYS A 149 13.63 -5.57 12.13
C LYS A 149 13.61 -5.66 13.65
N THR A 150 12.69 -4.96 14.31
CA THR A 150 12.50 -5.05 15.75
C THR A 150 12.06 -6.44 16.16
N LEU A 151 11.07 -7.03 15.49
CA LEU A 151 10.61 -8.39 15.75
C LEU A 151 11.73 -9.42 15.57
N ILE A 152 12.50 -9.34 14.48
CA ILE A 152 13.65 -10.21 14.23
C ILE A 152 14.64 -10.16 15.39
N LYS A 153 14.94 -8.95 15.87
CA LYS A 153 15.86 -8.74 17.00
C LYS A 153 15.28 -9.29 18.31
N GLU A 154 14.02 -8.99 18.61
CA GLU A 154 13.35 -9.43 19.84
C GLU A 154 13.28 -10.97 19.95
N TYR A 155 13.06 -11.64 18.82
CA TYR A 155 12.97 -13.11 18.77
C TYR A 155 14.31 -13.83 18.51
N GLY A 156 15.39 -13.09 18.30
CA GLY A 156 16.74 -13.66 18.10
C GLY A 156 16.83 -14.61 16.90
N VAL A 157 16.13 -14.31 15.81
CA VAL A 157 16.07 -15.20 14.62
C VAL A 157 17.16 -14.91 13.58
N GLY A 158 18.20 -14.13 13.94
CA GLY A 158 19.20 -13.60 13.02
C GLY A 158 19.94 -14.61 12.14
N ASP A 159 20.21 -15.82 12.65
CA ASP A 159 20.92 -16.88 11.93
C ASP A 159 20.00 -17.93 11.29
N ARG A 160 18.69 -17.69 11.28
CA ARG A 160 17.69 -18.61 10.74
C ARG A 160 17.20 -18.12 9.39
N THR A 161 16.84 -19.08 8.52
CA THR A 161 16.11 -18.76 7.29
C THR A 161 14.75 -18.18 7.64
N ILE A 162 14.54 -16.90 7.32
CA ILE A 162 13.27 -16.21 7.50
C ILE A 162 12.55 -16.24 6.17
N LYS A 163 11.27 -16.59 6.19
CA LYS A 163 10.36 -16.47 5.05
C LYS A 163 9.19 -15.56 5.43
N ILE A 164 8.83 -14.63 4.58
CA ILE A 164 7.68 -13.75 4.77
C ILE A 164 6.46 -14.43 4.16
N LEU A 165 5.41 -14.60 4.96
CA LEU A 165 4.12 -15.09 4.49
C LEU A 165 3.11 -13.94 4.47
N GLY A 166 2.56 -13.65 3.30
CA GLY A 166 1.52 -12.64 3.11
C GLY A 166 0.13 -13.25 3.17
N GLY A 167 -0.76 -12.66 3.95
CA GLY A 167 -2.18 -12.99 4.00
C GLY A 167 -3.04 -11.73 3.98
N GLY A 168 -4.29 -11.86 3.53
CA GLY A 168 -5.22 -10.74 3.34
C GLY A 168 -5.21 -10.17 1.92
N GLY A 169 -6.31 -9.55 1.52
CA GLY A 169 -6.51 -9.01 0.16
C GLY A 169 -5.49 -7.97 -0.30
N GLY A 170 -4.79 -7.32 0.63
CA GLY A 170 -3.73 -6.34 0.34
C GLY A 170 -2.31 -6.92 0.36
N ALA A 171 -2.13 -8.23 0.61
CA ALA A 171 -0.80 -8.83 0.75
C ALA A 171 0.07 -8.65 -0.49
N GLY A 172 -0.49 -8.89 -1.67
CA GLY A 172 0.21 -8.70 -2.95
C GLY A 172 0.67 -7.27 -3.22
N ALA A 173 0.08 -6.29 -2.53
CA ALA A 173 0.44 -4.88 -2.70
C ALA A 173 1.71 -4.47 -1.95
N ILE A 174 2.05 -5.12 -0.83
CA ILE A 174 3.13 -4.65 0.06
C ILE A 174 4.20 -5.72 0.32
N VAL A 175 3.80 -6.98 0.46
CA VAL A 175 4.72 -8.06 0.82
C VAL A 175 5.91 -8.21 -0.14
N PRO A 176 5.72 -8.17 -1.47
CA PRO A 176 6.85 -8.33 -2.40
C PRO A 176 7.95 -7.28 -2.20
N ILE A 177 7.60 -6.01 -2.10
CA ILE A 177 8.59 -4.94 -1.94
C ILE A 177 9.28 -4.97 -0.57
N VAL A 178 8.57 -5.37 0.48
CA VAL A 178 9.14 -5.54 1.81
C VAL A 178 10.14 -6.69 1.81
N ALA A 179 9.79 -7.81 1.19
CA ALA A 179 10.65 -8.99 1.06
C ALA A 179 11.91 -8.67 0.24
N GLU A 180 11.77 -7.97 -0.88
CA GLU A 180 12.87 -7.50 -1.71
C GLU A 180 13.85 -6.62 -0.92
N LYS A 181 13.35 -5.63 -0.14
CA LYS A 181 14.20 -4.76 0.68
C LYS A 181 14.91 -5.47 1.84
N LEU A 182 14.39 -6.61 2.29
CA LEU A 182 14.98 -7.42 3.35
C LEU A 182 15.87 -8.55 2.80
N ASP A 183 15.83 -8.78 1.49
CA ASP A 183 16.44 -9.95 0.84
C ASP A 183 15.93 -11.28 1.43
N PHE A 184 14.64 -11.35 1.69
CA PHE A 184 13.96 -12.52 2.24
C PHE A 184 13.05 -13.17 1.20
N PRO A 185 12.98 -14.51 1.15
CA PRO A 185 11.98 -15.21 0.38
C PRO A 185 10.58 -14.89 0.92
N PHE A 186 9.61 -14.80 0.03
CA PHE A 186 8.22 -14.60 0.42
C PHE A 186 7.26 -15.55 -0.28
N GLU A 187 6.07 -15.64 0.26
CA GLU A 187 4.95 -16.34 -0.32
C GLU A 187 3.66 -15.59 0.02
N ILE A 188 2.76 -15.52 -0.93
CA ILE A 188 1.39 -15.07 -0.70
C ILE A 188 0.54 -16.31 -0.50
N ALA A 189 -0.19 -16.38 0.61
CA ALA A 189 -1.00 -17.53 0.94
C ALA A 189 -2.08 -17.76 -0.11
N GLU A 190 -2.36 -19.02 -0.43
CA GLU A 190 -3.52 -19.37 -1.25
C GLU A 190 -4.79 -18.82 -0.59
N ARG A 191 -5.67 -18.20 -1.38
CA ARG A 191 -6.87 -17.51 -0.89
C ARG A 191 -6.56 -16.47 0.19
N ALA A 192 -5.47 -15.73 0.01
CA ALA A 192 -5.00 -14.71 0.95
C ALA A 192 -6.11 -13.72 1.33
N GLU A 193 -7.03 -13.43 0.41
CA GLU A 193 -8.14 -12.48 0.56
C GLU A 193 -9.13 -12.86 1.66
N VAL A 194 -9.28 -14.15 1.96
CA VAL A 194 -10.22 -14.66 2.98
C VAL A 194 -9.53 -15.20 4.23
N ILE A 195 -8.21 -15.18 4.31
CA ILE A 195 -7.46 -15.81 5.41
C ILE A 195 -7.78 -15.20 6.78
N SER A 196 -8.22 -13.95 6.83
CA SER A 196 -8.61 -13.28 8.07
C SER A 196 -10.07 -13.55 8.47
N ALA A 197 -10.83 -14.28 7.65
CA ALA A 197 -12.22 -14.65 7.91
C ALA A 197 -12.39 -16.11 8.39
N ILE A 198 -11.27 -16.85 8.49
CA ILE A 198 -11.18 -18.21 9.02
C ILE A 198 -10.64 -18.15 10.48
#